data_a0694cafe483bc318938ad13504720bc
#
_entry.id   a0694cafe483bc318938ad13504720bc
#
_cell.length_a   1.000
_cell.length_b   1.000
_cell.length_c   1.000
_cell.angle_alpha   90.00
_cell.angle_beta   90.00
_cell.angle_gamma   90.00
#
_symmetry.space_group_name_H-M   'P 1'
#
loop_
_entity.id
_entity.type
_entity.pdbx_description
1 polymer ?
#
loop_
_entity_poly.entity_id
_entity_poly.type
_entity_poly.pdbx_seq_one_letter_code
_entity_poly.pdbx_strand_id
1 'polypeptide(L)'
;SLGHTFNELFAIRDAFGRIRMAGKTDIQIIKEGLTAHGLSSDDHNLPSILSVYLKHLRTEILNKEKHINPGVVKFLDTLKAMDGYWLGLLTGNIERGARIKLGAFDLNAYFSVGAFGDDNENRNLLLPIAIDKIRKMLDRF
;
A
#
# COMPACT_ATOMS: atom_id res chain seq x y z
N SER A 1 5.13 -10.58 -3.51
CA SER A 1 6.13 -9.57 -3.95
C SER A 1 7.18 -9.27 -2.90
N LEU A 2 6.84 -9.03 -1.63
CA LEU A 2 7.84 -8.81 -0.57
C LEU A 2 8.76 -10.03 -0.37
N GLY A 3 8.23 -11.24 -0.38
CA GLY A 3 9.04 -12.46 -0.31
C GLY A 3 10.05 -12.58 -1.46
N HIS A 4 9.64 -12.27 -2.68
CA HIS A 4 10.56 -12.23 -3.84
C HIS A 4 11.61 -11.14 -3.70
N THR A 5 11.26 -9.99 -3.15
CA THR A 5 12.20 -8.89 -2.87
C THR A 5 13.30 -9.33 -1.92
N PHE A 6 12.93 -9.96 -0.80
CA PHE A 6 13.90 -10.44 0.19
C PHE A 6 14.78 -11.58 -0.36
N ASN A 7 14.22 -12.46 -1.18
CA ASN A 7 15.00 -13.49 -1.86
C ASN A 7 15.99 -12.88 -2.86
N GLU A 8 15.58 -11.89 -3.65
CA GLU A 8 16.47 -11.23 -4.63
C GLU A 8 17.60 -10.45 -3.94
N LEU A 9 17.30 -9.68 -2.89
CA LEU A 9 18.27 -8.78 -2.26
C LEU A 9 19.15 -9.45 -1.21
N PHE A 10 18.61 -10.43 -0.48
CA PHE A 10 19.24 -10.99 0.72
C PHE A 10 19.40 -12.51 0.65
N ALA A 11 18.97 -13.17 -0.43
CA ALA A 11 18.93 -14.62 -0.57
C ALA A 11 18.12 -15.34 0.54
N ILE A 12 17.13 -14.63 1.14
CA ILE A 12 16.27 -15.17 2.18
C ILE A 12 14.98 -15.69 1.56
N ARG A 13 14.78 -17.01 1.66
CA ARG A 13 13.51 -17.66 1.28
C ARG A 13 12.56 -17.61 2.48
N ASP A 14 11.27 -17.43 2.19
CA ASP A 14 10.21 -17.39 3.22
C ASP A 14 10.47 -16.36 4.34
N ALA A 15 10.97 -15.19 3.98
CA ALA A 15 11.38 -14.14 4.90
C ALA A 15 10.26 -13.69 5.87
N PHE A 16 9.00 -13.90 5.50
CA PHE A 16 7.82 -13.40 6.22
C PHE A 16 6.93 -14.50 6.81
N GLY A 17 7.34 -15.76 6.75
CA GLY A 17 6.51 -16.89 7.20
C GLY A 17 6.09 -16.82 8.67
N ARG A 18 6.87 -16.15 9.53
CA ARG A 18 6.58 -15.94 10.95
C ARG A 18 6.08 -14.53 11.28
N ILE A 19 5.90 -13.68 10.28
CA ILE A 19 5.51 -12.28 10.48
C ILE A 19 4.02 -12.13 10.20
N ARG A 20 3.28 -11.62 11.20
CA ARG A 20 1.89 -11.24 10.99
C ARG A 20 1.83 -9.92 10.20
N MET A 21 1.36 -9.98 8.97
CA MET A 21 1.26 -8.81 8.09
C MET A 21 -0.04 -8.01 8.30
N ALA A 22 -1.10 -8.66 8.79
CA ALA A 22 -2.40 -8.02 8.95
C ALA A 22 -2.34 -6.82 9.92
N GLY A 23 -2.92 -5.71 9.51
CA GLY A 23 -2.97 -4.50 10.31
C GLY A 23 -1.72 -3.63 10.28
N LYS A 24 -0.73 -3.95 9.45
CA LYS A 24 0.55 -3.23 9.34
C LYS A 24 0.69 -2.51 8.01
N THR A 25 1.63 -1.56 7.96
CA THR A 25 2.06 -0.94 6.71
C THR A 25 3.15 -1.77 6.03
N ASP A 26 3.33 -1.59 4.72
CA ASP A 26 4.42 -2.24 3.97
C ASP A 26 5.79 -1.93 4.59
N ILE A 27 6.02 -0.69 5.02
CA ILE A 27 7.27 -0.26 5.64
C ILE A 27 7.50 -0.98 6.97
N GLN A 28 6.48 -1.07 7.82
CA GLN A 28 6.58 -1.80 9.08
C GLN A 28 6.89 -3.29 8.84
N ILE A 29 6.22 -3.92 7.88
CA ILE A 29 6.47 -5.32 7.53
C ILE A 29 7.90 -5.54 7.04
N ILE A 30 8.42 -4.64 6.19
CA ILE A 30 9.79 -4.71 5.70
C ILE A 30 10.79 -4.60 6.86
N LYS A 31 10.61 -3.63 7.76
CA LYS A 31 11.48 -3.45 8.94
C LYS A 31 11.46 -4.66 9.87
N GLU A 32 10.30 -5.23 10.12
CA GLU A 32 10.17 -6.45 10.91
C GLU A 32 10.85 -7.64 10.21
N GLY A 33 10.72 -7.75 8.89
CA GLY A 33 11.41 -8.77 8.09
C GLY A 33 12.93 -8.66 8.19
N LEU A 34 13.49 -7.45 8.08
CA LEU A 34 14.90 -7.19 8.25
C LEU A 34 15.36 -7.62 9.66
N THR A 35 14.68 -7.15 10.70
CA THR A 35 15.01 -7.46 12.10
C THR A 35 14.94 -8.96 12.39
N ALA A 36 13.91 -9.66 11.88
CA ALA A 36 13.74 -11.10 12.08
C ALA A 36 14.89 -11.94 11.50
N HIS A 37 15.61 -11.39 10.54
CA HIS A 37 16.76 -12.03 9.90
C HIS A 37 18.11 -11.41 10.29
N GLY A 38 18.14 -10.63 11.39
CA GLY A 38 19.36 -10.02 11.91
C GLY A 38 19.92 -8.89 11.04
N LEU A 39 19.09 -8.31 10.16
CA LEU A 39 19.44 -7.19 9.31
C LEU A 39 18.90 -5.89 9.94
N SER A 40 19.74 -4.83 9.98
CA SER A 40 19.30 -3.53 10.47
C SER A 40 18.58 -2.75 9.36
N SER A 41 17.47 -2.12 9.71
CA SER A 41 16.79 -1.19 8.78
C SER A 41 17.60 0.09 8.54
N ASP A 42 18.51 0.43 9.47
CA ASP A 42 19.39 1.61 9.33
C ASP A 42 20.55 1.35 8.37
N ASP A 43 21.01 0.07 8.27
CA ASP A 43 22.09 -0.36 7.40
C ASP A 43 21.63 -0.64 5.96
N HIS A 44 20.32 -0.76 5.73
CA HIS A 44 19.75 -1.09 4.44
C HIS A 44 18.92 0.06 3.86
N ASN A 45 19.18 0.37 2.62
CA ASN A 45 18.49 1.43 1.89
C ASN A 45 17.03 1.04 1.62
N LEU A 46 16.11 1.53 2.43
CA LEU A 46 14.68 1.32 2.26
C LEU A 46 14.14 1.69 0.87
N PRO A 47 14.54 2.84 0.26
CA PRO A 47 14.12 3.15 -1.11
C PRO A 47 14.51 2.10 -2.14
N SER A 48 15.69 1.48 -2.03
CA SER A 48 16.11 0.38 -2.91
C SER A 48 15.25 -0.86 -2.71
N ILE A 49 14.95 -1.23 -1.47
CA ILE A 49 14.06 -2.36 -1.15
C ILE A 49 12.67 -2.11 -1.75
N LEU A 50 12.11 -0.92 -1.58
CA LEU A 50 10.83 -0.53 -2.14
C LEU A 50 10.82 -0.54 -3.68
N SER A 51 11.92 -0.15 -4.32
CA SER A 51 12.07 -0.20 -5.78
C SER A 51 11.98 -1.65 -6.31
N VAL A 52 12.69 -2.58 -5.67
CA VAL A 52 12.63 -4.00 -6.03
C VAL A 52 11.26 -4.59 -5.72
N TYR A 53 10.66 -4.23 -4.60
CA TYR A 53 9.29 -4.63 -4.27
C TYR A 53 8.28 -4.21 -5.35
N LEU A 54 8.34 -2.96 -5.81
CA LEU A 54 7.45 -2.46 -6.86
C LEU A 54 7.68 -3.15 -8.21
N LYS A 55 8.92 -3.49 -8.54
CA LYS A 55 9.26 -4.30 -9.73
C LYS A 55 8.55 -5.66 -9.68
N HIS A 56 8.67 -6.39 -8.57
CA HIS A 56 8.00 -7.68 -8.39
C HIS A 56 6.47 -7.54 -8.39
N LEU A 57 5.93 -6.50 -7.74
CA LEU A 57 4.50 -6.26 -7.71
C LEU A 57 3.91 -6.04 -9.11
N ARG A 58 4.58 -5.26 -9.96
CA ARG A 58 4.13 -5.05 -11.35
C ARG A 58 4.06 -6.34 -12.14
N THR A 59 5.04 -7.23 -11.96
CA THR A 59 5.05 -8.53 -12.63
C THR A 59 3.94 -9.44 -12.09
N GLU A 60 3.81 -9.54 -10.77
CA GLU A 60 2.84 -10.41 -10.13
C GLU A 60 1.39 -10.00 -10.42
N ILE A 61 1.11 -8.70 -10.47
CA ILE A 61 -0.26 -8.22 -10.71
C ILE A 61 -0.76 -8.55 -12.13
N LEU A 62 0.15 -8.75 -13.08
CA LEU A 62 -0.18 -9.17 -14.43
C LEU A 62 -0.48 -10.66 -14.54
N ASN A 63 0.17 -11.50 -13.70
CA ASN A 63 0.17 -12.96 -13.84
C ASN A 63 -0.81 -13.68 -12.92
N LYS A 64 -1.46 -12.97 -11.98
CA LYS A 64 -2.40 -13.58 -11.03
C LYS A 64 -3.84 -13.42 -11.48
N GLU A 65 -4.63 -14.46 -11.24
CA GLU A 65 -6.07 -14.31 -11.17
C GLU A 65 -6.38 -13.27 -10.09
N LYS A 66 -7.00 -12.19 -10.51
CA LYS A 66 -7.37 -11.06 -9.68
C LYS A 66 -8.85 -10.77 -9.86
N HIS A 67 -9.49 -10.40 -8.77
CA HIS A 67 -10.90 -10.07 -8.78
C HIS A 67 -11.19 -8.91 -7.84
N ILE A 68 -12.23 -8.16 -8.16
CA ILE A 68 -12.86 -7.19 -7.26
C ILE A 68 -14.02 -7.89 -6.57
N ASN A 69 -14.20 -7.64 -5.29
CA ASN A 69 -15.36 -8.15 -4.57
C ASN A 69 -16.66 -7.66 -5.23
N PRO A 70 -17.69 -8.51 -5.34
CA PRO A 70 -18.95 -8.13 -5.95
C PRO A 70 -19.55 -6.87 -5.30
N GLY A 71 -20.06 -5.96 -6.12
CA GLY A 71 -20.72 -4.74 -5.66
C GLY A 71 -19.80 -3.56 -5.37
N VAL A 72 -18.47 -3.72 -5.31
CA VAL A 72 -17.52 -2.63 -5.00
C VAL A 72 -17.64 -1.51 -6.03
N VAL A 73 -17.57 -1.79 -7.32
CA VAL A 73 -17.64 -0.76 -8.37
C VAL A 73 -18.98 -0.02 -8.30
N LYS A 74 -20.08 -0.75 -8.21
CA LYS A 74 -21.42 -0.15 -8.11
C LYS A 74 -21.55 0.76 -6.88
N PHE A 75 -20.99 0.34 -5.75
CA PHE A 75 -20.98 1.13 -4.52
C PHE A 75 -20.14 2.41 -4.68
N LEU A 76 -18.96 2.31 -5.27
CA LEU A 76 -18.10 3.47 -5.53
C LEU A 76 -18.75 4.45 -6.52
N ASP A 77 -19.39 3.97 -7.57
CA ASP A 77 -20.16 4.79 -8.52
C ASP A 77 -21.30 5.53 -7.83
N THR A 78 -22.02 4.83 -6.96
CA THR A 78 -23.12 5.44 -6.18
C THR A 78 -22.59 6.55 -5.29
N LEU A 79 -21.51 6.30 -4.51
CA LEU A 79 -20.93 7.31 -3.63
C LEU A 79 -20.37 8.50 -4.40
N LYS A 80 -19.74 8.26 -5.56
CA LYS A 80 -19.18 9.32 -6.41
C LYS A 80 -20.27 10.24 -6.98
N ALA A 81 -21.47 9.70 -7.21
CA ALA A 81 -22.62 10.45 -7.72
C ALA A 81 -23.37 11.23 -6.62
N MET A 82 -23.08 10.98 -5.34
CA MET A 82 -23.76 11.65 -4.22
C MET A 82 -23.05 12.96 -3.86
N ASP A 83 -23.82 14.03 -3.73
CA ASP A 83 -23.30 15.31 -3.23
C ASP A 83 -22.93 15.24 -1.74
N GLY A 84 -21.88 15.95 -1.36
CA GLY A 84 -21.43 16.04 0.03
C GLY A 84 -20.55 14.87 0.51
N TYR A 85 -20.20 13.92 -0.38
CA TYR A 85 -19.31 12.81 -0.05
C TYR A 85 -17.98 12.92 -0.80
N TRP A 86 -16.91 12.56 -0.10
CA TRP A 86 -15.56 12.53 -0.65
C TRP A 86 -14.95 11.15 -0.45
N LEU A 87 -14.44 10.57 -1.54
CA LEU A 87 -13.81 9.26 -1.50
C LEU A 87 -12.31 9.43 -1.25
N GLY A 88 -11.82 8.85 -0.17
CA GLY A 88 -10.41 8.80 0.17
C GLY A 88 -9.94 7.37 0.34
N LEU A 89 -8.68 7.11 0.00
CA LEU A 89 -8.04 5.83 0.22
C LEU A 89 -7.30 5.80 1.55
N LEU A 90 -7.49 4.73 2.33
CA LEU A 90 -6.74 4.46 3.56
C LEU A 90 -6.13 3.07 3.47
N THR A 91 -4.81 2.98 3.38
CA THR A 91 -4.14 1.70 3.19
C THR A 91 -2.74 1.67 3.82
N GLY A 92 -2.34 0.51 4.35
CA GLY A 92 -0.97 0.26 4.79
C GLY A 92 0.03 0.06 3.65
N ASN A 93 -0.43 -0.08 2.40
CA ASN A 93 0.48 -0.13 1.25
C ASN A 93 1.16 1.23 1.03
N ILE A 94 2.38 1.22 0.53
CA ILE A 94 2.97 2.45 -0.02
C ILE A 94 2.14 2.95 -1.20
N GLU A 95 2.10 4.25 -1.42
CA GLU A 95 1.22 4.86 -2.43
C GLU A 95 1.42 4.25 -3.81
N ARG A 96 2.66 4.14 -4.28
CA ARG A 96 2.97 3.55 -5.60
C ARG A 96 2.49 2.09 -5.71
N GLY A 97 2.60 1.30 -4.65
CA GLY A 97 2.09 -0.08 -4.60
C GLY A 97 0.57 -0.14 -4.64
N ALA A 98 -0.10 0.73 -3.87
CA ALA A 98 -1.55 0.85 -3.89
C ALA A 98 -2.06 1.26 -5.28
N ARG A 99 -1.42 2.23 -5.93
CA ARG A 99 -1.79 2.68 -7.28
C ARG A 99 -1.62 1.60 -8.34
N ILE A 100 -0.59 0.77 -8.24
CA ILE A 100 -0.41 -0.39 -9.14
C ILE A 100 -1.56 -1.38 -8.96
N LYS A 101 -1.92 -1.72 -7.72
CA LYS A 101 -3.01 -2.65 -7.41
C LYS A 101 -4.37 -2.13 -7.87
N LEU A 102 -4.69 -0.88 -7.59
CA LEU A 102 -5.94 -0.24 -8.00
C LEU A 102 -6.02 -0.06 -9.52
N GLY A 103 -4.90 0.28 -10.17
CA GLY A 103 -4.81 0.45 -11.62
C GLY A 103 -5.11 -0.84 -12.39
N ALA A 104 -4.82 -1.99 -11.80
CA ALA A 104 -5.17 -3.29 -12.39
C ALA A 104 -6.69 -3.53 -12.52
N PHE A 105 -7.50 -2.71 -11.85
CA PHE A 105 -8.97 -2.77 -11.83
C PHE A 105 -9.63 -1.46 -12.26
N ASP A 106 -8.86 -0.50 -12.77
CA ASP A 106 -9.34 0.84 -13.15
C ASP A 106 -9.98 1.62 -12.00
N LEU A 107 -9.54 1.38 -10.74
CA LEU A 107 -10.10 1.99 -9.55
C LEU A 107 -9.41 3.29 -9.10
N ASN A 108 -8.26 3.65 -9.69
CA ASN A 108 -7.51 4.84 -9.27
C ASN A 108 -8.32 6.15 -9.38
N ALA A 109 -9.19 6.25 -10.38
CA ALA A 109 -9.99 7.46 -10.61
C ALA A 109 -11.02 7.77 -9.50
N TYR A 110 -11.35 6.80 -8.65
CA TYR A 110 -12.23 7.04 -7.50
C TYR A 110 -11.53 7.74 -6.33
N PHE A 111 -10.21 7.64 -6.24
CA PHE A 111 -9.44 8.05 -5.07
C PHE A 111 -8.34 9.05 -5.44
N SER A 112 -8.69 10.33 -5.49
CA SER A 112 -7.73 11.41 -5.73
C SER A 112 -6.85 11.72 -4.52
N VAL A 113 -7.30 11.36 -3.33
CA VAL A 113 -6.64 11.63 -2.05
C VAL A 113 -6.62 10.38 -1.18
N GLY A 114 -5.61 10.25 -0.32
CA GLY A 114 -5.53 9.14 0.60
C GLY A 114 -4.33 9.23 1.54
N ALA A 115 -4.30 8.34 2.53
CA ALA A 115 -3.15 8.09 3.36
C ALA A 115 -2.62 6.67 3.13
N PHE A 116 -1.31 6.57 3.06
CA PHE A 116 -0.58 5.40 2.62
C PHE A 116 0.51 5.03 3.62
N GLY A 117 1.05 3.83 3.50
CA GLY A 117 2.10 3.34 4.40
C GLY A 117 3.40 4.14 4.38
N ASP A 118 3.64 4.93 3.33
CA ASP A 118 4.76 5.86 3.24
C ASP A 118 4.47 7.25 3.84
N ASP A 119 3.22 7.56 4.17
CA ASP A 119 2.90 8.74 4.99
C ASP A 119 3.27 8.53 6.46
N ASN A 120 3.08 7.32 6.99
CA ASN A 120 3.51 6.91 8.32
C ASN A 120 3.59 5.38 8.41
N GLU A 121 4.66 4.87 9.04
CA GLU A 121 4.80 3.42 9.24
C GLU A 121 3.82 2.86 10.28
N ASN A 122 3.36 3.70 11.21
CA ASN A 122 2.31 3.33 12.15
C ASN A 122 0.94 3.51 11.50
N ARG A 123 0.29 2.40 11.18
CA ARG A 123 -1.01 2.39 10.50
C ARG A 123 -2.10 3.17 11.25
N ASN A 124 -2.05 3.22 12.58
CA ASN A 124 -3.04 3.92 13.39
C ASN A 124 -3.03 5.44 13.17
N LEU A 125 -1.93 5.99 12.64
CA LEU A 125 -1.80 7.41 12.34
C LEU A 125 -2.28 7.78 10.93
N LEU A 126 -2.62 6.81 10.09
CA LEU A 126 -3.02 7.09 8.71
C LEU A 126 -4.39 7.76 8.62
N LEU A 127 -5.34 7.43 9.50
CA LEU A 127 -6.66 8.05 9.46
C LEU A 127 -6.63 9.57 9.71
N PRO A 128 -6.00 10.08 10.76
CA PRO A 128 -5.86 11.53 10.94
C PRO A 128 -5.10 12.20 9.80
N ILE A 129 -4.11 11.54 9.21
CA ILE A 129 -3.39 12.05 8.03
C ILE A 129 -4.33 12.17 6.82
N ALA A 130 -5.15 11.14 6.56
CA ALA A 130 -6.14 11.18 5.47
C ALA A 130 -7.13 12.32 5.65
N ILE A 131 -7.65 12.52 6.86
CA ILE A 131 -8.59 13.61 7.20
C ILE A 131 -7.95 14.97 6.96
N ASP A 132 -6.69 15.17 7.40
CA ASP A 132 -5.98 16.43 7.18
C ASP A 132 -5.76 16.72 5.70
N LYS A 133 -5.37 15.72 4.91
CA LYS A 133 -5.22 15.86 3.46
C LYS A 133 -6.53 16.24 2.76
N ILE A 134 -7.65 15.61 3.16
CA ILE A 134 -8.97 15.93 2.61
C ILE A 134 -9.36 17.37 2.96
N ARG A 135 -9.20 17.81 4.21
CA ARG A 135 -9.48 19.19 4.63
C ARG A 135 -8.68 20.19 3.80
N LYS A 136 -7.37 19.99 3.68
CA LYS A 136 -6.50 20.85 2.87
C LYS A 136 -6.88 20.88 1.38
N MET A 137 -7.44 19.80 0.86
CA MET A 137 -7.96 19.76 -0.49
C MET A 137 -9.23 20.61 -0.61
N LEU A 138 -10.15 20.50 0.35
CA LEU A 138 -11.42 21.24 0.37
C LEU A 138 -11.21 22.75 0.57
N ASP A 139 -10.26 23.15 1.40
CA ASP A 139 -9.93 24.56 1.67
C ASP A 139 -9.37 25.31 0.44
N ARG A 140 -9.03 24.60 -0.64
CA ARG A 140 -8.56 25.17 -1.91
C ARG A 140 -9.68 25.47 -2.90
N PHE A 141 -10.89 25.09 -2.59
CA PHE A 141 -12.09 25.32 -3.41
C PHE A 141 -13.05 26.26 -2.70
#